data_c3cd3ed19cdd217a761018525592059c
#
_entry.id   c3cd3ed19cdd217a761018525592059c
#
_cell.length_a   1.000
_cell.length_b   1.000
_cell.length_c   1.000
_cell.angle_alpha   90.00
_cell.angle_beta   90.00
_cell.angle_gamma   90.00
#
_symmetry.space_group_name_H-M   'P 1'
#
loop_
_entity.id
_entity.type
_entity.pdbx_description
1 polymer ?
#
loop_
_entity_poly.entity_id
_entity_poly.type
_entity_poly.pdbx_seq_one_letter_code
_entity_poly.pdbx_strand_id
1 'polypeptide(L)'
;MIEPAHSKLFSPELIFIEDATTQEDVFKQVSARLETLGAVKPTFYDNLTERERNYPTGIDMSVVNTDYPNVAIPHTEGEFVNTRRIVPIKLNHPITFHNMIDPEQTFPVKFLFMILNNDPEGQANVLAQIMDFLTTTPQSELENLFNATDTDSIYQLLATHFKN
;
A
#
# COMPACT_ATOMS: atom_id res chain seq x y z
N MET A 1 19.72 -8.06 19.73
CA MET A 1 19.01 -6.78 19.90
C MET A 1 17.56 -6.94 19.47
N ILE A 2 16.67 -6.43 20.26
CA ILE A 2 15.24 -6.49 19.92
C ILE A 2 14.86 -5.17 19.27
N GLU A 3 14.38 -5.22 18.05
CA GLU A 3 13.86 -4.05 17.40
C GLU A 3 12.50 -3.68 17.99
N PRO A 4 12.25 -2.39 18.18
CA PRO A 4 10.91 -1.96 18.57
C PRO A 4 9.90 -2.38 17.50
N ALA A 5 8.74 -2.85 17.93
CA ALA A 5 7.71 -3.32 16.99
C ALA A 5 7.31 -2.24 15.99
N HIS A 6 7.30 -0.98 16.42
CA HIS A 6 6.91 0.14 15.56
C HIS A 6 7.94 0.47 14.47
N SER A 7 9.18 -0.05 14.57
CA SER A 7 10.20 0.19 13.55
C SER A 7 10.08 -0.77 12.36
N LYS A 8 9.21 -1.79 12.46
CA LYS A 8 9.03 -2.77 11.41
C LYS A 8 7.70 -2.62 10.72
N LEU A 9 7.61 -1.65 9.84
CA LEU A 9 6.41 -1.49 9.03
C LEU A 9 6.39 -2.39 7.80
N PHE A 10 7.55 -2.91 7.38
CA PHE A 10 7.65 -3.78 6.22
C PHE A 10 8.19 -5.15 6.62
N SER A 11 7.67 -6.20 5.98
CA SER A 11 8.16 -7.57 6.15
C SER A 11 8.38 -8.19 4.78
N PRO A 12 9.48 -8.92 4.57
CA PRO A 12 9.77 -9.48 3.25
C PRO A 12 8.66 -10.38 2.70
N GLU A 13 7.94 -11.10 3.55
CA GLU A 13 6.84 -11.97 3.15
C GLU A 13 5.53 -11.23 2.86
N LEU A 14 5.47 -9.94 3.17
CA LEU A 14 4.28 -9.11 2.95
C LEU A 14 4.54 -8.07 1.87
N ILE A 15 5.10 -8.50 0.76
CA ILE A 15 5.35 -7.69 -0.43
C ILE A 15 4.93 -8.51 -1.63
N PHE A 16 4.14 -7.92 -2.53
CA PHE A 16 3.58 -8.66 -3.65
C PHE A 16 3.77 -7.91 -4.96
N ILE A 17 3.88 -8.69 -6.04
CA ILE A 17 3.81 -8.21 -7.42
C ILE A 17 2.64 -8.96 -8.05
N GLU A 18 1.63 -8.23 -8.55
CA GLU A 18 0.38 -8.83 -8.98
C GLU A 18 0.10 -8.56 -10.45
N ASP A 19 -0.49 -9.56 -11.11
CA ASP A 19 -0.90 -9.48 -12.52
C ASP A 19 -2.38 -9.16 -12.70
N ALA A 20 -3.13 -9.01 -11.63
CA ALA A 20 -4.55 -8.68 -11.69
C ALA A 20 -4.76 -7.37 -12.45
N THR A 21 -5.91 -7.27 -13.12
CA THR A 21 -6.24 -6.09 -13.93
C THR A 21 -7.42 -5.31 -13.36
N THR A 22 -8.03 -5.79 -12.28
CA THR A 22 -9.15 -5.10 -11.61
C THR A 22 -8.87 -4.96 -10.13
N GLN A 23 -9.48 -3.95 -9.54
CA GLN A 23 -9.40 -3.72 -8.09
C GLN A 23 -9.93 -4.91 -7.31
N GLU A 24 -11.07 -5.46 -7.73
CA GLU A 24 -11.66 -6.62 -7.08
C GLU A 24 -10.69 -7.80 -7.05
N ASP A 25 -10.06 -8.10 -8.18
CA ASP A 25 -9.16 -9.26 -8.28
C ASP A 25 -7.89 -9.07 -7.44
N VAL A 26 -7.27 -7.89 -7.47
CA VAL A 26 -6.06 -7.68 -6.67
C VAL A 26 -6.39 -7.73 -5.18
N PHE A 27 -7.50 -7.14 -4.76
CA PHE A 27 -7.91 -7.18 -3.36
C PHE A 27 -8.19 -8.62 -2.91
N LYS A 28 -8.87 -9.39 -3.76
CA LYS A 28 -9.19 -10.78 -3.45
C LYS A 28 -7.95 -11.64 -3.32
N GLN A 29 -7.02 -11.52 -4.27
CA GLN A 29 -5.78 -12.33 -4.27
C GLN A 29 -4.88 -11.98 -3.10
N VAL A 30 -4.68 -10.69 -2.85
CA VAL A 30 -3.82 -10.25 -1.74
C VAL A 30 -4.46 -10.58 -0.40
N SER A 31 -5.76 -10.36 -0.24
CA SER A 31 -6.46 -10.69 1.00
C SER A 31 -6.34 -12.18 1.34
N ALA A 32 -6.46 -13.06 0.33
CA ALA A 32 -6.32 -14.50 0.56
C ALA A 32 -4.92 -14.87 1.06
N ARG A 33 -3.89 -14.25 0.49
CA ARG A 33 -2.51 -14.49 0.95
C ARG A 33 -2.26 -13.95 2.35
N LEU A 34 -2.77 -12.76 2.64
CA LEU A 34 -2.62 -12.17 3.97
C LEU A 34 -3.35 -12.99 5.03
N GLU A 35 -4.52 -13.53 4.69
CA GLU A 35 -5.26 -14.41 5.59
C GLU A 35 -4.47 -15.71 5.86
N THR A 36 -3.92 -16.32 4.83
CA THR A 36 -3.09 -17.52 4.97
C THR A 36 -1.88 -17.27 5.87
N LEU A 37 -1.29 -16.07 5.80
CA LEU A 37 -0.16 -15.69 6.63
C LEU A 37 -0.56 -15.25 8.04
N GLY A 38 -1.85 -15.21 8.34
CA GLY A 38 -2.34 -14.83 9.66
C GLY A 38 -2.31 -13.31 9.92
N ALA A 39 -2.08 -12.51 8.89
CA ALA A 39 -1.96 -11.07 9.04
C ALA A 39 -3.32 -10.37 9.12
N VAL A 40 -4.37 -10.96 8.57
CA VAL A 40 -5.71 -10.38 8.54
C VAL A 40 -6.76 -11.43 8.89
N LYS A 41 -7.96 -10.96 9.22
CA LYS A 41 -9.10 -11.82 9.54
C LYS A 41 -9.86 -12.20 8.27
N PRO A 42 -10.69 -13.27 8.32
CA PRO A 42 -11.43 -13.70 7.13
C PRO A 42 -12.35 -12.64 6.52
N THR A 43 -12.80 -11.68 7.32
CA THR A 43 -13.68 -10.59 6.87
C THR A 43 -12.94 -9.39 6.30
N PHE A 44 -11.61 -9.45 6.24
CA PHE A 44 -10.79 -8.34 5.76
C PHE A 44 -11.15 -7.91 4.34
N TYR A 45 -11.28 -8.86 3.41
CA TYR A 45 -11.58 -8.56 2.02
C TYR A 45 -12.89 -7.78 1.87
N ASP A 46 -13.93 -8.23 2.57
CA ASP A 46 -15.25 -7.58 2.46
C ASP A 46 -15.21 -6.14 2.95
N ASN A 47 -14.54 -5.91 4.08
CA ASN A 47 -14.42 -4.55 4.60
C ASN A 47 -13.52 -3.67 3.71
N LEU A 48 -12.43 -4.25 3.20
CA LEU A 48 -11.52 -3.53 2.31
C LEU A 48 -12.23 -3.01 1.07
N THR A 49 -13.02 -3.87 0.42
CA THR A 49 -13.75 -3.49 -0.80
C THR A 49 -14.84 -2.47 -0.51
N GLU A 50 -15.58 -2.64 0.58
CA GLU A 50 -16.61 -1.70 0.97
C GLU A 50 -16.01 -0.34 1.31
N ARG A 51 -14.92 -0.32 2.06
CA ARG A 51 -14.29 0.91 2.47
C ARG A 51 -13.69 1.67 1.29
N GLU A 52 -13.05 0.96 0.36
CA GLU A 52 -12.49 1.61 -0.83
C GLU A 52 -13.60 2.24 -1.69
N ARG A 53 -14.76 1.60 -1.76
CA ARG A 53 -15.90 2.15 -2.48
C ARG A 53 -16.43 3.43 -1.84
N ASN A 54 -16.50 3.46 -0.51
CA ASN A 54 -17.06 4.59 0.23
C ASN A 54 -16.04 5.69 0.52
N TYR A 55 -14.77 5.34 0.65
CA TYR A 55 -13.66 6.24 0.98
C TYR A 55 -12.46 5.90 0.11
N PRO A 56 -12.44 6.37 -1.15
CA PRO A 56 -11.35 6.04 -2.06
C PRO A 56 -9.99 6.51 -1.57
N THR A 57 -8.95 5.79 -1.96
CA THR A 57 -7.59 6.03 -1.48
C THR A 57 -6.57 6.30 -2.59
N GLY A 58 -7.01 6.57 -3.81
CA GLY A 58 -6.10 6.92 -4.90
C GLY A 58 -5.41 8.26 -4.65
N ILE A 59 -4.13 8.33 -4.95
CA ILE A 59 -3.32 9.52 -4.76
C ILE A 59 -2.77 9.95 -6.13
N ASP A 60 -3.06 11.19 -6.52
CA ASP A 60 -2.57 11.78 -7.75
C ASP A 60 -1.11 12.22 -7.54
N MET A 61 -0.17 11.41 -8.02
CA MET A 61 1.25 11.69 -7.86
C MET A 61 1.76 12.79 -8.80
N SER A 62 0.97 13.23 -9.77
CA SER A 62 1.40 14.29 -10.69
C SER A 62 1.62 15.63 -9.97
N VAL A 63 1.02 15.82 -8.79
CA VAL A 63 1.27 17.01 -7.97
C VAL A 63 2.67 17.00 -7.36
N VAL A 64 3.30 15.84 -7.27
CA VAL A 64 4.69 15.71 -6.80
C VAL A 64 5.65 15.72 -8.00
N ASN A 65 5.37 14.88 -8.99
CA ASN A 65 6.18 14.78 -10.21
C ASN A 65 5.32 14.10 -11.29
N THR A 66 5.19 14.77 -12.45
CA THR A 66 4.35 14.26 -13.53
C THR A 66 4.87 12.95 -14.14
N ASP A 67 6.12 12.58 -13.87
CA ASP A 67 6.69 11.32 -14.36
C ASP A 67 6.36 10.14 -13.45
N TYR A 68 5.81 10.37 -12.27
CA TYR A 68 5.47 9.29 -11.33
C TYR A 68 4.15 8.64 -11.70
N PRO A 69 4.04 7.30 -11.55
CA PRO A 69 2.73 6.67 -11.60
C PRO A 69 1.91 7.05 -10.38
N ASN A 70 0.59 6.95 -10.50
CA ASN A 70 -0.27 7.16 -9.34
C ASN A 70 -0.25 5.94 -8.44
N VAL A 71 -0.51 6.17 -7.16
CA VAL A 71 -0.52 5.12 -6.14
C VAL A 71 -1.85 5.14 -5.39
N ALA A 72 -2.09 4.12 -4.57
CA ALA A 72 -3.24 4.09 -3.68
C ALA A 72 -2.82 3.49 -2.34
N ILE A 73 -3.60 3.80 -1.30
CA ILE A 73 -3.32 3.35 0.06
C ILE A 73 -4.53 2.64 0.67
N PRO A 74 -4.98 1.52 0.06
CA PRO A 74 -6.16 0.82 0.56
C PRO A 74 -5.94 0.30 1.98
N HIS A 75 -7.00 0.36 2.80
CA HIS A 75 -6.93 -0.12 4.18
C HIS A 75 -8.34 -0.36 4.74
N THR A 76 -8.39 -1.09 5.85
CA THR A 76 -9.62 -1.34 6.59
C THR A 76 -9.54 -0.67 7.95
N GLU A 77 -10.61 -0.82 8.73
CA GLU A 77 -10.54 -0.53 10.16
C GLU A 77 -9.70 -1.59 10.87
N GLY A 78 -9.14 -1.21 12.03
CA GLY A 78 -8.16 -2.02 12.72
C GLY A 78 -8.66 -3.38 13.18
N GLU A 79 -9.96 -3.52 13.42
CA GLU A 79 -10.54 -4.78 13.90
C GLU A 79 -10.42 -5.94 12.90
N PHE A 80 -10.15 -5.63 11.63
CA PHE A 80 -10.04 -6.64 10.57
C PHE A 80 -8.62 -7.13 10.34
N VAL A 81 -7.65 -6.59 11.06
CA VAL A 81 -6.24 -6.96 10.90
C VAL A 81 -5.63 -7.41 12.22
N ASN A 82 -4.59 -8.23 12.12
CA ASN A 82 -3.93 -8.83 13.28
C ASN A 82 -2.54 -8.24 13.56
N THR A 83 -2.12 -7.26 12.76
CA THR A 83 -0.76 -6.74 12.84
C THR A 83 -0.72 -5.28 12.40
N ARG A 84 0.46 -4.65 12.54
CA ARG A 84 0.72 -3.31 12.05
C ARG A 84 1.84 -3.37 11.03
N ARG A 85 1.48 -3.27 9.75
CA ARG A 85 2.41 -3.36 8.63
C ARG A 85 1.92 -2.52 7.46
N ILE A 86 2.84 -2.15 6.59
CA ILE A 86 2.52 -1.65 5.26
C ILE A 86 2.85 -2.77 4.27
N VAL A 87 1.91 -3.08 3.38
CA VAL A 87 2.06 -4.13 2.38
C VAL A 87 2.22 -3.47 1.02
N PRO A 88 3.45 -3.37 0.51
CA PRO A 88 3.67 -2.84 -0.83
C PRO A 88 3.21 -3.84 -1.89
N ILE A 89 2.47 -3.36 -2.88
CA ILE A 89 1.98 -4.19 -3.97
C ILE A 89 2.27 -3.48 -5.29
N LYS A 90 3.16 -4.04 -6.09
CA LYS A 90 3.39 -3.53 -7.43
C LYS A 90 2.38 -4.17 -8.38
N LEU A 91 1.76 -3.35 -9.20
CA LEU A 91 0.79 -3.83 -10.19
C LEU A 91 1.47 -3.87 -11.55
N ASN A 92 1.50 -5.04 -12.18
CA ASN A 92 2.05 -5.19 -13.54
C ASN A 92 1.13 -4.56 -14.58
N HIS A 93 -0.15 -4.41 -14.26
CA HIS A 93 -1.13 -3.74 -15.10
C HIS A 93 -1.77 -2.61 -14.32
N PRO A 94 -1.96 -1.44 -14.92
CA PRO A 94 -2.62 -0.34 -14.21
C PRO A 94 -4.05 -0.70 -13.84
N ILE A 95 -4.46 -0.29 -12.64
CA ILE A 95 -5.81 -0.52 -12.14
C ILE A 95 -6.42 0.83 -11.80
N THR A 96 -7.66 1.05 -12.21
CA THR A 96 -8.36 2.30 -11.96
C THR A 96 -8.75 2.43 -10.48
N PHE A 97 -8.40 3.55 -9.89
CA PHE A 97 -8.83 3.94 -8.54
C PHE A 97 -9.45 5.32 -8.58
N HIS A 98 -10.30 5.61 -7.61
CA HIS A 98 -10.85 6.96 -7.43
C HIS A 98 -9.92 7.78 -6.53
N ASN A 99 -9.87 9.08 -6.80
CA ASN A 99 -9.01 10.00 -6.07
C ASN A 99 -9.56 10.20 -4.64
N MET A 100 -8.67 10.12 -3.65
CA MET A 100 -9.03 10.32 -2.25
C MET A 100 -9.60 11.70 -1.98
N ILE A 101 -9.09 12.73 -2.66
CA ILE A 101 -9.48 14.13 -2.44
C ILE A 101 -10.71 14.50 -3.27
N ASP A 102 -10.79 13.95 -4.48
CA ASP A 102 -11.92 14.19 -5.39
C ASP A 102 -12.43 12.84 -5.90
N PRO A 103 -13.36 12.19 -5.18
CA PRO A 103 -13.79 10.82 -5.51
C PRO A 103 -14.43 10.65 -6.87
N GLU A 104 -14.85 11.70 -7.53
CA GLU A 104 -15.38 11.63 -8.89
C GLU A 104 -14.28 11.48 -9.94
N GLN A 105 -13.06 11.89 -9.60
CA GLN A 105 -11.91 11.74 -10.48
C GLN A 105 -11.35 10.33 -10.37
N THR A 106 -11.03 9.73 -11.52
CA THR A 106 -10.39 8.41 -11.56
C THR A 106 -9.10 8.49 -12.35
N PHE A 107 -8.17 7.59 -12.05
CA PHE A 107 -6.92 7.49 -12.78
C PHE A 107 -6.33 6.08 -12.63
N PRO A 108 -5.41 5.70 -13.54
CA PRO A 108 -4.72 4.41 -13.41
C PRO A 108 -3.68 4.47 -12.29
N VAL A 109 -3.63 3.40 -11.49
CA VAL A 109 -2.70 3.25 -10.37
C VAL A 109 -1.80 2.05 -10.66
N LYS A 110 -0.51 2.18 -10.35
CA LYS A 110 0.48 1.13 -10.59
C LYS A 110 1.15 0.57 -9.34
N PHE A 111 0.93 1.18 -8.18
CA PHE A 111 1.54 0.74 -6.94
C PHE A 111 0.60 0.99 -5.78
N LEU A 112 0.50 0.00 -4.88
CA LEU A 112 -0.35 0.13 -3.69
C LEU A 112 0.52 0.07 -2.44
N PHE A 113 0.22 0.93 -1.48
CA PHE A 113 0.73 0.85 -0.11
C PHE A 113 -0.46 0.46 0.77
N MET A 114 -0.76 -0.83 0.83
CA MET A 114 -1.88 -1.32 1.63
C MET A 114 -1.51 -1.26 3.10
N ILE A 115 -2.35 -0.62 3.91
CA ILE A 115 -2.06 -0.44 5.33
C ILE A 115 -2.80 -1.50 6.14
N LEU A 116 -2.04 -2.25 6.94
CA LEU A 116 -2.58 -3.11 7.99
C LEU A 116 -2.23 -2.45 9.31
N ASN A 117 -3.23 -1.99 10.04
CA ASN A 117 -2.97 -1.30 11.29
C ASN A 117 -4.04 -1.65 12.33
N ASN A 118 -3.67 -2.47 13.30
CA ASN A 118 -4.55 -2.83 14.41
C ASN A 118 -4.50 -1.83 15.57
N ASP A 119 -3.77 -0.73 15.41
CA ASP A 119 -3.70 0.35 16.40
C ASP A 119 -4.43 1.57 15.84
N PRO A 120 -5.66 1.86 16.32
CA PRO A 120 -6.44 2.98 15.79
C PRO A 120 -5.75 4.33 15.93
N GLU A 121 -4.91 4.50 16.95
CA GLU A 121 -4.22 5.77 17.19
C GLU A 121 -3.03 5.98 16.24
N GLY A 122 -2.50 4.91 15.65
CA GLY A 122 -1.35 5.00 14.75
C GLY A 122 -1.68 5.26 13.30
N GLN A 123 -2.97 5.28 12.91
CA GLN A 123 -3.36 5.34 11.51
C GLN A 123 -2.90 6.62 10.80
N ALA A 124 -3.13 7.77 11.41
CA ALA A 124 -2.71 9.04 10.80
C ALA A 124 -1.20 9.12 10.64
N ASN A 125 -0.46 8.53 11.58
CA ASN A 125 1.01 8.47 11.51
C ASN A 125 1.50 7.65 10.34
N VAL A 126 0.88 6.50 10.09
CA VAL A 126 1.27 5.63 8.96
C VAL A 126 1.03 6.34 7.64
N LEU A 127 -0.12 7.01 7.50
CA LEU A 127 -0.41 7.80 6.30
C LEU A 127 0.62 8.91 6.09
N ALA A 128 0.94 9.65 7.15
CA ALA A 128 1.91 10.72 7.07
C ALA A 128 3.30 10.21 6.68
N GLN A 129 3.69 9.05 7.19
CA GLN A 129 4.97 8.44 6.85
C GLN A 129 5.04 8.03 5.38
N ILE A 130 3.94 7.49 4.84
CA ILE A 130 3.89 7.14 3.42
C ILE A 130 4.01 8.40 2.56
N MET A 131 3.27 9.45 2.90
CA MET A 131 3.33 10.69 2.15
C MET A 131 4.71 11.34 2.23
N ASP A 132 5.34 11.32 3.40
CA ASP A 132 6.70 11.82 3.57
C ASP A 132 7.68 11.06 2.68
N PHE A 133 7.58 9.74 2.66
CA PHE A 133 8.41 8.89 1.80
C PHE A 133 8.24 9.26 0.32
N LEU A 134 7.00 9.42 -0.12
CA LEU A 134 6.71 9.72 -1.54
C LEU A 134 7.16 11.11 -1.97
N THR A 135 7.26 12.06 -1.04
CA THR A 135 7.61 13.45 -1.36
C THR A 135 9.07 13.78 -1.12
N THR A 136 9.78 13.02 -0.30
CA THR A 136 11.17 13.34 0.07
C THR A 136 12.22 12.38 -0.51
N THR A 137 11.80 11.20 -0.98
CA THR A 137 12.74 10.23 -1.56
C THR A 137 13.20 10.72 -2.93
N PRO A 138 14.50 10.59 -3.27
CA PRO A 138 14.99 11.02 -4.57
C PRO A 138 14.23 10.35 -5.72
N GLN A 139 14.03 11.09 -6.80
CA GLN A 139 13.27 10.63 -7.97
C GLN A 139 13.80 9.31 -8.51
N SER A 140 15.13 9.18 -8.63
CA SER A 140 15.74 7.95 -9.16
C SER A 140 15.39 6.73 -8.32
N GLU A 141 15.33 6.89 -7.00
CA GLU A 141 15.01 5.79 -6.10
C GLU A 141 13.54 5.42 -6.16
N LEU A 142 12.65 6.40 -6.25
CA LEU A 142 11.22 6.13 -6.42
C LEU A 142 10.94 5.47 -7.77
N GLU A 143 11.62 5.89 -8.82
CA GLU A 143 11.46 5.24 -10.13
C GLU A 143 11.94 3.78 -10.08
N ASN A 144 13.03 3.51 -9.36
CA ASN A 144 13.49 2.14 -9.15
C ASN A 144 12.46 1.30 -8.40
N LEU A 145 11.80 1.89 -7.41
CA LEU A 145 10.74 1.22 -6.67
C LEU A 145 9.56 0.87 -7.59
N PHE A 146 9.09 1.86 -8.34
CA PHE A 146 7.93 1.66 -9.21
C PHE A 146 8.20 0.70 -10.36
N ASN A 147 9.46 0.55 -10.77
CA ASN A 147 9.86 -0.32 -11.86
C ASN A 147 10.50 -1.64 -11.39
N ALA A 148 10.51 -1.90 -10.09
CA ALA A 148 11.09 -3.13 -9.55
C ALA A 148 10.41 -4.36 -10.13
N THR A 149 11.18 -5.41 -10.37
CA THR A 149 10.69 -6.64 -10.98
C THR A 149 10.67 -7.82 -10.02
N ASP A 150 11.13 -7.61 -8.79
CA ASP A 150 11.13 -8.65 -7.76
C ASP A 150 10.84 -8.02 -6.39
N THR A 151 10.34 -8.84 -5.47
CA THR A 151 9.93 -8.35 -4.16
C THR A 151 11.11 -7.98 -3.26
N ASP A 152 12.25 -8.63 -3.46
CA ASP A 152 13.44 -8.32 -2.67
C ASP A 152 13.94 -6.89 -2.94
N SER A 153 13.95 -6.48 -4.21
CA SER A 153 14.32 -5.11 -4.57
C SER A 153 13.37 -4.09 -3.94
N ILE A 154 12.08 -4.38 -3.92
CA ILE A 154 11.09 -3.51 -3.28
C ILE A 154 11.40 -3.39 -1.78
N TYR A 155 11.63 -4.52 -1.12
CA TYR A 155 11.93 -4.53 0.31
C TYR A 155 13.19 -3.72 0.63
N GLN A 156 14.26 -3.91 -0.13
CA GLN A 156 15.53 -3.22 0.11
C GLN A 156 15.40 -1.71 -0.06
N LEU A 157 14.69 -1.27 -1.10
CA LEU A 157 14.46 0.16 -1.31
C LEU A 157 13.67 0.79 -0.17
N LEU A 158 12.61 0.12 0.28
CA LEU A 158 11.79 0.63 1.37
C LEU A 158 12.54 0.61 2.70
N ALA A 159 13.28 -0.47 2.98
CA ALA A 159 14.06 -0.58 4.21
C ALA A 159 15.13 0.53 4.29
N THR A 160 15.69 0.92 3.15
CA THR A 160 16.74 1.95 3.09
C THR A 160 16.17 3.37 3.22
N HIS A 161 15.06 3.64 2.55
CA HIS A 161 14.58 5.02 2.38
C HIS A 161 13.36 5.40 3.22
N PHE A 162 12.59 4.43 3.68
CA PHE A 162 11.39 4.72 4.45
C PHE A 162 11.76 5.06 5.89
N LYS A 163 11.29 6.20 6.36
CA LYS A 163 11.55 6.64 7.74
C LYS A 163 10.42 6.22 8.66
N ASN A 164 10.76 5.49 9.67
CA ASN A 164 9.80 5.05 10.70
C ASN A 164 9.65 6.08 11.80
#